data_6ec9eea823ff2de10684935e1c70a0b0
#
_entry.id   6ec9eea823ff2de10684935e1c70a0b0
#
_cell.length_a   1.000
_cell.length_b   1.000
_cell.length_c   1.000
_cell.angle_alpha   90.00
_cell.angle_beta   90.00
_cell.angle_gamma   90.00
#
_symmetry.space_group_name_H-M   'P 1'
#
loop_
_entity.id
_entity.type
_entity.pdbx_description
1 polymer ?
#
loop_
_entity_poly.entity_id
_entity_poly.type
_entity_poly.pdbx_seq_one_letter_code
_entity_poly.pdbx_strand_id
1 'polypeptide(L)'
;VRSMKARVAVGAVAVALLSVPGAGTAVAARGAGVRYCGADPASGLGVLAGGRVSCGVALKVAAAYTKVWHGSPAGAEVRAAGARWKCGERRGDPDPYQACVEVRDSGRMVTLSS
;
A
#
# COMPACT_ATOMS: atom_id res chain seq x y z
N VAL A 1 20.44 -5.44 53.70
CA VAL A 1 20.20 -5.42 53.28
C VAL A 1 19.84 -5.26 52.46
N ARG A 2 19.79 -5.22 52.49
CA ARG A 2 19.51 -5.07 51.81
C ARG A 2 18.96 -5.01 50.81
N SER A 3 18.89 -5.09 50.61
CA SER A 3 18.38 -5.09 49.77
C SER A 3 17.87 -4.73 48.94
N MET A 4 17.80 -4.69 49.09
CA MET A 4 17.27 -4.43 48.55
C MET A 4 16.86 -4.23 47.68
N LYS A 5 16.92 -4.29 47.84
CA LYS A 5 16.51 -4.22 47.26
C LYS A 5 16.07 -3.93 46.31
N ALA A 6 16.12 -3.86 46.23
CA ALA A 6 15.72 -3.70 45.49
C ALA A 6 15.18 -3.57 44.67
N ARG A 7 15.09 -3.63 44.91
CA ARG A 7 14.53 -3.65 44.38
C ARG A 7 14.03 -3.44 43.53
N VAL A 8 13.97 -3.40 43.51
CA VAL A 8 13.47 -3.33 42.93
C VAL A 8 13.23 -2.98 42.00
N ALA A 9 13.20 -2.63 42.06
CA ALA A 9 13.00 -2.30 41.39
C ALA A 9 12.81 -2.43 40.51
N VAL A 10 12.82 -2.63 40.59
CA VAL A 10 12.69 -2.85 40.02
C VAL A 10 12.23 -2.96 39.12
N GLY A 11 12.17 -2.99 39.22
CA GLY A 11 11.80 -3.31 38.36
C GLY A 11 11.06 -2.74 37.68
N ALA A 12 10.84 -2.27 37.98
CA ALA A 12 10.07 -1.89 37.43
C ALA A 12 10.10 -1.51 36.36
N VAL A 13 10.35 -1.54 36.35
CA VAL A 13 10.32 -1.35 35.62
C VAL A 13 10.06 -1.56 34.56
N ALA A 14 10.24 -1.71 34.48
CA ALA A 14 10.18 -2.09 33.50
C ALA A 14 9.20 -2.12 32.81
N VAL A 15 8.85 -2.31 33.08
CA VAL A 15 7.83 -2.37 32.74
C VAL A 15 7.38 -1.70 31.75
N ALA A 16 7.13 -1.03 31.92
CA ALA A 16 6.48 -0.33 31.16
C ALA A 16 6.70 -0.34 29.85
N LEU A 17 7.41 -0.20 29.64
CA LEU A 17 7.70 -0.07 28.49
C LEU A 17 7.23 -0.81 27.61
N LEU A 18 7.25 -1.55 27.85
CA LEU A 18 7.03 -2.44 27.04
C LEU A 18 5.94 -2.30 26.20
N SER A 19 5.04 -2.38 26.56
CA SER A 19 3.93 -2.62 25.84
C SER A 19 3.55 -1.61 24.87
N VAL A 20 3.48 -0.59 25.19
CA VAL A 20 2.92 0.39 24.42
C VAL A 20 3.47 0.61 23.08
N PRO A 21 4.65 0.78 22.96
CA PRO A 21 5.23 1.10 21.70
C PRO A 21 4.98 0.04 20.67
N GLY A 22 4.99 -1.15 21.09
CA GLY A 22 4.81 -2.21 20.16
C GLY A 22 3.50 -2.15 19.43
N ALA A 23 2.49 -1.81 20.13
CA ALA A 23 1.18 -1.76 19.53
C ALA A 23 1.10 -0.72 18.44
N GLY A 24 1.64 0.43 18.66
CA GLY A 24 1.60 1.45 17.65
C GLY A 24 2.35 1.05 16.41
N THR A 25 3.44 0.39 16.57
CA THR A 25 4.22 -0.05 15.44
C THR A 25 3.45 -1.03 14.58
N ALA A 26 2.77 -1.95 15.19
CA ALA A 26 2.04 -2.93 14.43
C ALA A 26 0.95 -2.31 13.56
N VAL A 27 0.25 -1.34 14.08
CA VAL A 27 -0.78 -0.68 13.31
C VAL A 27 -0.18 0.07 12.13
N ALA A 28 0.90 0.75 12.33
CA ALA A 28 1.53 1.49 11.26
C ALA A 28 2.01 0.57 10.15
N ALA A 29 2.57 -0.56 10.50
CA ALA A 29 3.05 -1.48 9.50
C ALA A 29 1.93 -2.00 8.63
N ARG A 30 0.79 -2.29 9.23
CA ARG A 30 -0.32 -2.79 8.46
C ARG A 30 -0.86 -1.74 7.53
N GLY A 31 -0.93 -0.51 7.96
CA GLY A 31 -1.43 0.56 7.13
C GLY A 31 -0.56 0.85 5.93
N ALA A 32 0.72 0.47 5.99
CA ALA A 32 1.61 0.73 4.87
C ALA A 32 1.37 -0.21 3.69
N GLY A 33 0.56 -1.24 3.84
CA GLY A 33 0.34 -2.20 2.77
C GLY A 33 -0.40 -1.62 1.59
N VAL A 34 -1.44 -0.86 1.81
CA VAL A 34 -2.25 -0.28 0.74
C VAL A 34 -2.75 1.08 1.19
N ARG A 35 -2.65 2.07 0.32
CA ARG A 35 -3.09 3.43 0.62
C ARG A 35 -3.93 4.00 -0.50
N TYR A 36 -4.98 4.71 -0.13
CA TYR A 36 -5.78 5.43 -1.12
C TYR A 36 -5.05 6.72 -1.48
N CYS A 37 -4.91 6.97 -2.76
CA CYS A 37 -4.13 8.11 -3.26
C CYS A 37 -4.97 9.21 -3.91
N GLY A 38 -6.25 8.98 -4.12
CA GLY A 38 -7.10 9.95 -4.78
C GLY A 38 -7.74 9.34 -6.02
N ALA A 39 -8.45 10.15 -6.77
CA ALA A 39 -9.13 9.68 -7.96
C ALA A 39 -8.32 10.04 -9.20
N ASP A 40 -8.37 9.16 -10.19
CA ASP A 40 -7.80 9.44 -11.49
C ASP A 40 -8.77 10.35 -12.25
N PRO A 41 -8.37 11.55 -12.64
CA PRO A 41 -9.29 12.50 -13.25
C PRO A 41 -9.93 12.02 -14.56
N ALA A 42 -9.21 11.25 -15.34
CA ALA A 42 -9.71 10.82 -16.63
C ALA A 42 -10.80 9.77 -16.52
N SER A 43 -10.69 8.87 -15.55
CA SER A 43 -11.64 7.77 -15.41
C SER A 43 -12.59 7.93 -14.23
N GLY A 44 -12.23 8.75 -13.26
CA GLY A 44 -13.00 8.88 -12.04
C GLY A 44 -12.77 7.73 -11.06
N LEU A 45 -11.89 6.80 -11.39
CA LEU A 45 -11.64 5.67 -10.51
C LEU A 45 -10.74 6.06 -9.36
N GLY A 46 -10.95 5.44 -8.23
CA GLY A 46 -10.06 5.63 -7.09
C GLY A 46 -8.75 4.88 -7.32
N VAL A 47 -7.64 5.50 -6.91
CA VAL A 47 -6.31 4.94 -7.11
C VAL A 47 -5.72 4.57 -5.76
N LEU A 48 -5.29 3.32 -5.64
CA LEU A 48 -4.67 2.81 -4.43
C LEU A 48 -3.25 2.36 -4.75
N ALA A 49 -2.34 2.68 -3.84
CA ALA A 49 -0.95 2.28 -3.98
C ALA A 49 -0.65 1.14 -3.01
N GLY A 50 -0.04 0.08 -3.51
CA GLY A 50 0.32 -1.07 -2.70
C GLY A 50 1.82 -1.27 -2.65
N GLY A 51 2.27 -1.90 -1.59
CA GLY A 51 3.68 -2.15 -1.40
C GLY A 51 4.46 -0.88 -1.24
N ARG A 52 5.56 -0.76 -1.96
CA ARG A 52 6.44 0.39 -1.86
C ARG A 52 6.17 1.45 -2.91
N VAL A 53 4.96 1.49 -3.41
CA VAL A 53 4.58 2.48 -4.42
C VAL A 53 4.12 3.75 -3.72
N SER A 54 4.69 4.89 -4.09
CA SER A 54 4.22 6.16 -3.56
C SER A 54 2.94 6.59 -4.26
N CYS A 55 2.18 7.46 -3.65
CA CYS A 55 0.98 7.97 -4.30
C CYS A 55 1.29 8.74 -5.57
N GLY A 56 2.40 9.46 -5.61
CA GLY A 56 2.80 10.15 -6.83
C GLY A 56 3.00 9.19 -7.99
N VAL A 57 3.68 8.08 -7.73
CA VAL A 57 3.87 7.06 -8.75
C VAL A 57 2.55 6.40 -9.11
N ALA A 58 1.73 6.08 -8.12
CA ALA A 58 0.46 5.42 -8.38
C ALA A 58 -0.44 6.25 -9.28
N LEU A 59 -0.50 7.55 -9.05
CA LEU A 59 -1.32 8.42 -9.88
C LEU A 59 -0.80 8.52 -11.30
N LYS A 60 0.52 8.52 -11.48
CA LYS A 60 1.10 8.52 -12.83
C LYS A 60 0.82 7.22 -13.58
N VAL A 61 0.92 6.11 -12.88
CA VAL A 61 0.63 4.81 -13.48
C VAL A 61 -0.84 4.73 -13.89
N ALA A 62 -1.73 5.18 -13.01
CA ALA A 62 -3.15 5.19 -13.30
C ALA A 62 -3.45 6.05 -14.53
N ALA A 63 -2.86 7.23 -14.61
CA ALA A 63 -3.08 8.11 -15.74
C ALA A 63 -2.58 7.49 -17.04
N ALA A 64 -1.43 6.81 -17.00
CA ALA A 64 -0.92 6.17 -18.19
C ALA A 64 -1.80 5.02 -18.66
N TYR A 65 -2.32 4.25 -17.71
CA TYR A 65 -3.17 3.12 -18.07
C TYR A 65 -4.53 3.58 -18.58
N THR A 66 -5.14 4.57 -17.96
CA THR A 66 -6.47 4.99 -18.37
C THR A 66 -6.48 5.64 -19.74
N LYS A 67 -5.34 6.08 -20.24
CA LYS A 67 -5.24 6.59 -21.61
C LYS A 67 -5.41 5.47 -22.64
N VAL A 68 -5.01 4.26 -22.32
CA VAL A 68 -5.07 3.16 -23.27
C VAL A 68 -6.18 2.17 -22.94
N TRP A 69 -6.73 2.26 -21.76
CA TRP A 69 -7.80 1.36 -21.36
C TRP A 69 -9.14 1.92 -21.86
N HIS A 70 -9.84 1.12 -22.59
CA HIS A 70 -11.10 1.50 -23.18
C HIS A 70 -12.25 0.61 -22.71
N GLY A 71 -12.18 0.21 -21.45
CA GLY A 71 -13.20 -0.65 -20.89
C GLY A 71 -13.05 -2.11 -21.22
N SER A 72 -11.96 -2.46 -21.86
CA SER A 72 -11.71 -3.84 -22.24
C SER A 72 -10.94 -4.55 -21.12
N PRO A 73 -11.26 -5.81 -20.83
CA PRO A 73 -10.50 -6.56 -19.84
C PRO A 73 -9.17 -7.07 -20.37
N ALA A 74 -8.84 -6.79 -21.62
CA ALA A 74 -7.67 -7.38 -22.25
C ALA A 74 -6.33 -7.01 -21.61
N GLY A 75 -6.28 -5.92 -20.93
CA GLY A 75 -5.03 -5.52 -20.29
C GLY A 75 -4.08 -4.80 -21.22
N ALA A 76 -3.07 -4.22 -20.66
CA ALA A 76 -2.08 -3.47 -21.41
C ALA A 76 -0.81 -3.34 -20.60
N GLU A 77 0.29 -3.09 -21.31
CA GLU A 77 1.54 -2.77 -20.64
C GLU A 77 1.80 -1.28 -20.87
N VAL A 78 2.10 -0.56 -19.81
CA VAL A 78 2.32 0.88 -19.92
C VAL A 78 3.63 1.26 -19.27
N ARG A 79 4.17 2.40 -19.67
CA ARG A 79 5.35 2.98 -19.06
C ARG A 79 4.94 4.18 -18.25
N ALA A 80 5.38 4.22 -17.02
CA ALA A 80 5.10 5.34 -16.16
C ALA A 80 6.10 5.37 -15.01
N ALA A 81 6.47 6.58 -14.59
CA ALA A 81 7.36 6.76 -13.45
C ALA A 81 8.65 5.94 -13.57
N GLY A 82 9.20 5.88 -14.77
CA GLY A 82 10.48 5.21 -14.99
C GLY A 82 10.43 3.70 -15.00
N ALA A 83 9.25 3.11 -15.09
CA ALA A 83 9.11 1.65 -15.06
C ALA A 83 8.04 1.19 -16.02
N ARG A 84 7.99 -0.12 -16.24
CA ARG A 84 6.94 -0.73 -17.05
C ARG A 84 5.98 -1.46 -16.14
N TRP A 85 4.69 -1.35 -16.45
CA TRP A 85 3.62 -1.90 -15.63
C TRP A 85 2.70 -2.73 -16.49
N LYS A 86 2.34 -3.88 -15.97
CA LYS A 86 1.41 -4.75 -16.64
C LYS A 86 0.05 -4.57 -15.99
N CYS A 87 -0.90 -4.09 -16.75
CA CYS A 87 -2.20 -3.71 -16.21
C CYS A 87 -3.30 -4.58 -16.78
N GLY A 88 -4.35 -4.82 -16.03
CA GLY A 88 -5.48 -5.58 -16.49
C GLY A 88 -6.54 -5.68 -15.43
N GLU A 89 -7.66 -6.26 -15.83
CA GLU A 89 -8.78 -6.45 -14.92
C GLU A 89 -8.53 -7.63 -14.00
N ARG A 90 -8.92 -7.47 -12.77
CA ARG A 90 -8.85 -8.52 -11.77
C ARG A 90 -10.21 -8.76 -11.18
N ARG A 91 -10.45 -9.97 -10.75
CA ARG A 91 -11.69 -10.28 -10.06
C ARG A 91 -11.68 -9.63 -8.70
N GLY A 92 -12.80 -9.11 -8.30
CA GLY A 92 -12.98 -8.52 -6.99
C GLY A 92 -14.34 -8.88 -6.45
N ASP A 93 -14.57 -8.61 -5.19
CA ASP A 93 -15.83 -8.85 -4.54
C ASP A 93 -16.25 -7.58 -3.84
N PRO A 94 -17.35 -6.95 -4.25
CA PRO A 94 -18.32 -7.45 -5.22
C PRO A 94 -17.98 -7.20 -6.67
N ASP A 95 -17.15 -6.21 -6.95
CA ASP A 95 -16.94 -5.80 -8.33
C ASP A 95 -15.50 -6.01 -8.78
N PRO A 96 -15.29 -6.26 -10.08
CA PRO A 96 -13.94 -6.34 -10.58
C PRO A 96 -13.24 -4.98 -10.50
N TYR A 97 -11.93 -5.01 -10.51
CA TYR A 97 -11.14 -3.80 -10.45
C TYR A 97 -9.97 -3.92 -11.43
N GLN A 98 -9.27 -2.81 -11.66
CA GLN A 98 -8.10 -2.81 -12.51
C GLN A 98 -6.85 -2.78 -11.65
N ALA A 99 -5.81 -3.46 -12.06
CA ALA A 99 -4.56 -3.44 -11.32
C ALA A 99 -3.38 -3.38 -12.27
N CYS A 100 -2.37 -2.63 -11.88
CA CYS A 100 -1.11 -2.53 -12.60
C CYS A 100 -0.01 -3.05 -11.67
N VAL A 101 0.80 -3.97 -12.16
CA VAL A 101 1.89 -4.54 -11.40
C VAL A 101 3.18 -4.24 -12.13
N GLU A 102 4.19 -3.78 -11.43
CA GLU A 102 5.45 -3.48 -12.06
C GLU A 102 6.09 -4.76 -12.57
N VAL A 103 6.63 -4.70 -13.79
CA VAL A 103 7.12 -5.90 -14.46
C VAL A 103 8.28 -6.57 -13.71
N ARG A 104 9.13 -5.78 -13.07
CA ARG A 104 10.29 -6.32 -12.36
C ARG A 104 10.06 -6.59 -10.89
N ASP A 105 9.01 -6.06 -10.32
CA ASP A 105 8.78 -6.18 -8.89
C ASP A 105 7.28 -6.30 -8.64
N SER A 106 6.81 -7.52 -8.51
CA SER A 106 5.39 -7.78 -8.33
C SER A 106 4.85 -7.29 -6.99
N GLY A 107 5.73 -6.89 -6.07
CA GLY A 107 5.28 -6.28 -4.83
C GLY A 107 4.87 -4.84 -4.98
N ARG A 108 5.11 -4.25 -6.16
CA ARG A 108 4.70 -2.88 -6.45
C ARG A 108 3.43 -2.92 -7.29
N MET A 109 2.35 -2.45 -6.74
CA MET A 109 1.06 -2.56 -7.39
C MET A 109 0.25 -1.30 -7.25
N VAL A 110 -0.49 -0.97 -8.30
CA VAL A 110 -1.43 0.14 -8.31
C VAL A 110 -2.79 -0.43 -8.64
N THR A 111 -3.81 -0.07 -7.88
CA THR A 111 -5.17 -0.55 -8.09
C THR A 111 -6.08 0.61 -8.43
N LEU A 112 -6.95 0.41 -9.41
CA LEU A 112 -7.98 1.38 -9.75
C LEU A 112 -9.33 0.72 -9.52
N SER A 113 -10.19 1.41 -8.79
CA SER A 113 -11.46 0.83 -8.36
C SER A 113 -12.53 1.91 -8.28
N SER A 114 -13.75 1.53 -8.49
CA SER A 114 -14.88 2.45 -8.34
C SER A 114 -15.50 2.38 -6.95
#